data_aa7e46c08daa163161fd0a9d2f62d4b0
#
_entry.id   aa7e46c08daa163161fd0a9d2f62d4b0
#
_cell.length_a   1.000
_cell.length_b   1.000
_cell.length_c   1.000
_cell.angle_alpha   90.00
_cell.angle_beta   90.00
_cell.angle_gamma   90.00
#
_symmetry.space_group_name_H-M   'P 1'
#
loop_
_entity.id
_entity.type
_entity.pdbx_description
1 polymer ?
#
loop_
_entity_poly.entity_id
_entity_poly.type
_entity_poly.pdbx_seq_one_letter_code
_entity_poly.pdbx_strand_id
1 'polypeptide(L)'
;MFNTSFINQYPNILSATGHFKEKCSNCNINFEADIRSNTLGYLPSEDYTSIFCNLLDNAIESAIHCNEPYIDCNVSLIRGGNADPISIANSCYASPLGSDGRLHSKKHDNHLHGYGLKSVKRIADKYNGLLNYIYSEEKHEFRIVVMLEHPQ
;
A
#
# COMPACT_ATOMS: atom_id res chain seq x y z
N MET A 1 2.74 7.90 -15.36
CA MET A 1 2.83 9.36 -15.64
C MET A 1 2.11 10.08 -14.53
N PHE A 2 2.81 10.85 -13.72
CA PHE A 2 2.18 11.64 -12.67
C PHE A 2 1.46 12.83 -13.28
N ASN A 3 0.17 13.01 -12.99
CA ASN A 3 -0.55 14.20 -13.41
C ASN A 3 -0.11 15.38 -12.53
N THR A 4 0.66 16.30 -13.10
CA THR A 4 1.31 17.43 -12.39
C THR A 4 0.29 18.35 -11.67
N SER A 5 -0.97 18.38 -12.13
CA SER A 5 -2.03 19.18 -11.49
C SER A 5 -2.48 18.60 -10.14
N PHE A 6 -2.38 17.29 -9.96
CA PHE A 6 -2.71 16.59 -8.72
C PHE A 6 -1.65 16.83 -7.63
N ILE A 7 -0.41 16.89 -8.04
CA ILE A 7 0.78 17.12 -7.21
C ILE A 7 0.68 18.43 -6.40
N ASN A 8 0.14 19.49 -7.00
CA ASN A 8 0.03 20.80 -6.35
C ASN A 8 -1.10 20.87 -5.31
N GLN A 9 -2.07 19.98 -5.39
CA GLN A 9 -3.23 19.95 -4.49
C GLN A 9 -2.95 19.15 -3.20
N TYR A 10 -2.01 18.19 -3.25
CA TYR A 10 -1.67 17.30 -2.14
C TYR A 10 -0.16 17.10 -2.00
N PRO A 11 0.57 18.08 -1.46
CA PRO A 11 2.03 18.02 -1.36
C PRO A 11 2.53 16.82 -0.53
N ASN A 12 1.73 16.31 0.38
CA ASN A 12 2.07 15.15 1.20
C ASN A 12 2.09 13.83 0.39
N ILE A 13 1.24 13.71 -0.63
CA ILE A 13 1.23 12.55 -1.55
C ILE A 13 2.52 12.51 -2.34
N LEU A 14 2.96 13.66 -2.84
CA LEU A 14 4.17 13.77 -3.63
C LEU A 14 5.42 13.45 -2.81
N SER A 15 5.52 13.96 -1.59
CA SER A 15 6.68 13.71 -0.74
C SER A 15 6.78 12.23 -0.34
N ALA A 16 5.64 11.59 -0.02
CA ALA A 16 5.62 10.17 0.31
C ALA A 16 5.97 9.29 -0.91
N THR A 17 5.30 9.49 -2.05
CA THR A 17 5.57 8.68 -3.26
C THR A 17 6.95 8.96 -3.85
N GLY A 18 7.44 10.19 -3.81
CA GLY A 18 8.78 10.56 -4.26
C GLY A 18 9.88 9.86 -3.44
N HIS A 19 9.72 9.84 -2.12
CA HIS A 19 10.62 9.11 -1.22
C HIS A 19 10.65 7.61 -1.54
N PHE A 20 9.50 6.99 -1.72
CA PHE A 20 9.42 5.56 -2.05
C PHE A 20 9.92 5.23 -3.44
N LYS A 21 9.73 6.12 -4.42
CA LYS A 21 10.30 5.98 -5.76
C LYS A 21 11.84 5.94 -5.70
N GLU A 22 12.45 6.84 -4.95
CA GLU A 22 13.89 6.85 -4.74
C GLU A 22 14.38 5.60 -4.03
N LYS A 23 13.71 5.19 -2.95
CA LYS A 23 14.02 3.98 -2.19
C LYS A 23 13.94 2.73 -3.07
N CYS A 24 12.89 2.60 -3.88
CA CYS A 24 12.73 1.50 -4.83
C CYS A 24 13.82 1.52 -5.90
N SER A 25 14.16 2.68 -6.46
CA SER A 25 15.24 2.82 -7.44
C SER A 25 16.58 2.36 -6.88
N ASN A 26 16.89 2.71 -5.65
CA ASN A 26 18.11 2.28 -4.96
C ASN A 26 18.17 0.76 -4.72
N CYS A 27 17.02 0.11 -4.68
CA CYS A 27 16.89 -1.35 -4.54
C CYS A 27 16.65 -2.07 -5.86
N ASN A 28 16.72 -1.39 -7.00
CA ASN A 28 16.40 -1.90 -8.34
C ASN A 28 14.97 -2.48 -8.44
N ILE A 29 14.02 -1.90 -7.70
CA ILE A 29 12.60 -2.26 -7.74
C ILE A 29 11.90 -1.34 -8.74
N ASN A 30 11.18 -1.89 -9.71
CA ASN A 30 10.30 -1.11 -10.59
C ASN A 30 9.09 -0.64 -9.79
N PHE A 31 8.94 0.68 -9.62
CA PHE A 31 7.85 1.27 -8.87
C PHE A 31 6.95 2.10 -9.76
N GLU A 32 5.68 1.73 -9.82
CA GLU A 32 4.64 2.47 -10.51
C GLU A 32 3.57 2.93 -9.52
N ALA A 33 3.06 4.15 -9.72
CA ALA A 33 1.97 4.69 -8.91
C ALA A 33 0.95 5.40 -9.81
N ASP A 34 -0.31 4.99 -9.72
CA ASP A 34 -1.47 5.65 -10.32
C ASP A 34 -2.44 6.06 -9.21
N ILE A 35 -2.43 7.34 -8.88
CA ILE A 35 -3.28 7.91 -7.85
C ILE A 35 -4.26 8.87 -8.50
N ARG A 36 -5.54 8.53 -8.47
CA ARG A 36 -6.60 9.35 -9.07
C ARG A 36 -6.80 10.64 -8.30
N SER A 37 -7.06 11.72 -9.03
CA SER A 37 -7.43 13.02 -8.47
C SER A 37 -8.73 12.91 -7.65
N ASN A 38 -8.86 13.74 -6.62
CA ASN A 38 -10.01 13.77 -5.72
C ASN A 38 -10.19 12.51 -4.85
N THR A 39 -9.13 11.72 -4.67
CA THR A 39 -9.12 10.61 -3.71
C THR A 39 -8.41 11.04 -2.42
N LEU A 40 -8.80 10.42 -1.30
CA LEU A 40 -8.11 10.53 0.00
C LEU A 40 -7.93 11.95 0.57
N GLY A 41 -8.54 12.96 -0.04
CA GLY A 41 -8.41 14.36 0.41
C GLY A 41 -8.99 14.65 1.79
N TYR A 42 -9.81 13.75 2.30
CA TYR A 42 -10.40 13.81 3.66
C TYR A 42 -9.47 13.23 4.73
N LEU A 43 -8.40 12.54 4.36
CA LEU A 43 -7.48 11.94 5.32
C LEU A 43 -6.53 12.99 5.92
N PRO A 44 -6.39 13.03 7.26
CA PRO A 44 -5.29 13.74 7.89
C PRO A 44 -3.93 13.19 7.45
N SER A 45 -2.93 14.06 7.46
CA SER A 45 -1.57 13.70 7.03
C SER A 45 -0.98 12.50 7.79
N GLU A 46 -1.30 12.37 9.07
CA GLU A 46 -0.82 11.26 9.91
C GLU A 46 -1.40 9.92 9.45
N ASP A 47 -2.70 9.87 9.18
CA ASP A 47 -3.38 8.64 8.73
C ASP A 47 -2.87 8.25 7.35
N TYR A 48 -2.78 9.23 6.44
CA TYR A 48 -2.24 9.05 5.10
C TYR A 48 -0.80 8.49 5.15
N THR A 49 0.08 9.16 5.88
CA THR A 49 1.49 8.75 6.00
C THR A 49 1.61 7.36 6.62
N SER A 50 0.83 7.09 7.67
CA SER A 50 0.84 5.79 8.32
C SER A 50 0.42 4.67 7.38
N ILE A 51 -0.63 4.86 6.58
CA ILE A 51 -1.07 3.85 5.61
C ILE A 51 0.04 3.57 4.59
N PHE A 52 0.49 4.61 3.88
CA PHE A 52 1.43 4.43 2.76
C PHE A 52 2.80 3.96 3.21
N CYS A 53 3.36 4.50 4.29
CA CYS A 53 4.65 4.04 4.81
C CYS A 53 4.60 2.57 5.21
N ASN A 54 3.58 2.15 5.96
CA ASN A 54 3.48 0.75 6.38
C ASN A 54 3.26 -0.22 5.21
N LEU A 55 2.41 0.13 4.26
CA LEU A 55 2.14 -0.73 3.12
C LEU A 55 3.32 -0.80 2.14
N LEU A 56 3.95 0.33 1.84
CA LEU A 56 5.06 0.37 0.89
C LEU A 56 6.35 -0.19 1.48
N ASP A 57 6.64 0.00 2.76
CA ASP A 57 7.78 -0.65 3.40
C ASP A 57 7.63 -2.17 3.38
N ASN A 58 6.45 -2.71 3.67
CA ASN A 58 6.18 -4.14 3.55
C ASN A 58 6.35 -4.66 2.12
N ALA A 59 5.89 -3.88 1.13
CA ALA A 59 6.03 -4.23 -0.28
C ALA A 59 7.51 -4.27 -0.72
N ILE A 60 8.31 -3.30 -0.31
CA ILE A 60 9.76 -3.25 -0.58
C ILE A 60 10.48 -4.44 0.03
N GLU A 61 10.21 -4.73 1.31
CA GLU A 61 10.82 -5.88 2.01
C GLU A 61 10.53 -7.21 1.32
N SER A 62 9.33 -7.36 0.76
CA SER A 62 8.95 -8.57 0.04
C SER A 62 9.55 -8.62 -1.36
N ALA A 63 9.49 -7.52 -2.11
CA ALA A 63 9.90 -7.46 -3.51
C ALA A 63 11.42 -7.57 -3.70
N ILE A 64 12.22 -7.02 -2.78
CA ILE A 64 13.69 -6.94 -2.89
C ILE A 64 14.36 -8.32 -3.08
N HIS A 65 13.71 -9.39 -2.68
CA HIS A 65 14.22 -10.77 -2.81
C HIS A 65 13.79 -11.46 -4.11
N CYS A 66 13.03 -10.78 -4.97
CA CYS A 66 12.56 -11.31 -6.25
C CYS A 66 13.53 -11.00 -7.39
N ASN A 67 13.53 -11.83 -8.45
CA ASN A 67 14.41 -11.63 -9.60
C ASN A 67 14.01 -10.42 -10.44
N GLU A 68 12.70 -10.18 -10.58
CA GLU A 68 12.14 -9.04 -11.29
C GLU A 68 11.23 -8.26 -10.32
N PRO A 69 11.85 -7.50 -9.40
CA PRO A 69 11.09 -6.86 -8.34
C PRO A 69 10.26 -5.68 -8.85
N TYR A 70 9.00 -5.65 -8.48
CA TYR A 70 8.11 -4.54 -8.80
C TYR A 70 7.14 -4.23 -7.66
N ILE A 71 6.64 -3.00 -7.65
CA ILE A 71 5.56 -2.52 -6.77
C ILE A 71 4.63 -1.64 -7.58
N ASP A 72 3.34 -1.97 -7.58
CA ASP A 72 2.27 -1.18 -8.16
C ASP A 72 1.40 -0.59 -7.06
N CYS A 73 1.34 0.73 -7.00
CA CYS A 73 0.48 1.47 -6.07
C CYS A 73 -0.66 2.11 -6.84
N ASN A 74 -1.89 1.77 -6.53
CA ASN A 74 -3.07 2.30 -7.18
C ASN A 74 -4.07 2.85 -6.16
N VAL A 75 -4.53 4.08 -6.38
CA VAL A 75 -5.67 4.66 -5.65
C VAL A 75 -6.73 5.06 -6.65
N SER A 76 -7.89 4.48 -6.54
CA SER A 76 -8.99 4.67 -7.49
C SER A 76 -10.24 5.24 -6.82
N LEU A 77 -11.18 5.66 -7.65
CA LEU A 77 -12.53 6.04 -7.25
C LEU A 77 -13.48 4.90 -7.60
N ILE A 78 -14.35 4.55 -6.67
CA ILE A 78 -15.49 3.70 -7.00
C ILE A 78 -16.59 4.59 -7.59
N ARG A 79 -16.98 4.34 -8.83
CA ARG A 79 -18.01 5.12 -9.52
C ARG A 79 -19.33 5.04 -8.74
N GLY A 80 -19.83 6.20 -8.26
CA GLY A 80 -21.02 6.26 -7.42
C GLY A 80 -20.85 5.69 -6.02
N GLY A 81 -19.63 5.35 -5.62
CA GLY A 81 -19.29 4.85 -4.30
C GLY A 81 -18.84 5.96 -3.35
N ASN A 82 -18.93 5.67 -2.06
CA ASN A 82 -18.48 6.55 -0.99
C ASN A 82 -17.16 6.07 -0.38
N ALA A 83 -16.32 5.42 -1.18
CA ALA A 83 -15.08 4.83 -0.70
C ALA A 83 -13.95 4.93 -1.72
N ASP A 84 -12.73 5.08 -1.22
CA ASP A 84 -11.50 5.10 -2.01
C ASP A 84 -10.68 3.83 -1.73
N PRO A 85 -10.57 2.90 -2.70
CA PRO A 85 -9.66 1.78 -2.57
C PRO A 85 -8.21 2.18 -2.82
N ILE A 86 -7.35 1.76 -1.91
CA ILE A 86 -5.89 1.79 -2.03
C ILE A 86 -5.43 0.36 -2.28
N SER A 87 -4.81 0.10 -3.43
CA SER A 87 -4.28 -1.21 -3.78
C SER A 87 -2.77 -1.14 -3.94
N ILE A 88 -2.04 -1.95 -3.20
CA ILE A 88 -0.60 -2.12 -3.38
C ILE A 88 -0.32 -3.57 -3.70
N ALA A 89 0.22 -3.81 -4.90
CA ALA A 89 0.68 -5.10 -5.36
C ALA A 89 2.20 -5.11 -5.45
N ASN A 90 2.81 -6.20 -5.07
CA ASN A 90 4.24 -6.36 -5.19
C ASN A 90 4.62 -7.79 -5.57
N SER A 91 5.75 -7.94 -6.27
CA SER A 91 6.36 -9.24 -6.46
C SER A 91 6.66 -9.88 -5.10
N CYS A 92 6.38 -11.18 -4.98
CA CYS A 92 6.57 -11.93 -3.75
C CYS A 92 6.88 -13.38 -4.09
N TYR A 93 8.08 -13.84 -3.77
CA TYR A 93 8.59 -15.16 -4.17
C TYR A 93 7.77 -16.33 -3.60
N ALA A 94 7.26 -16.19 -2.37
CA ALA A 94 6.47 -17.21 -1.72
C ALA A 94 5.32 -16.58 -0.94
N SER A 95 4.21 -17.30 -0.81
CA SER A 95 3.06 -16.80 -0.06
C SER A 95 3.46 -16.35 1.35
N PRO A 96 3.11 -15.12 1.74
CA PRO A 96 3.26 -14.66 3.12
C PRO A 96 2.13 -15.17 4.03
N LEU A 97 1.16 -15.88 3.45
CA LEU A 97 0.01 -16.42 4.15
C LEU A 97 0.31 -17.82 4.69
N GLY A 98 -0.06 -18.08 5.93
CA GLY A 98 -0.05 -19.40 6.50
C GLY A 98 -1.22 -20.28 6.00
N SER A 99 -1.25 -21.52 6.42
CA SER A 99 -2.33 -22.47 6.12
C SER A 99 -3.70 -22.02 6.64
N ASP A 100 -3.73 -21.13 7.62
CA ASP A 100 -4.91 -20.48 8.17
C ASP A 100 -5.38 -19.24 7.37
N GLY A 101 -4.69 -18.92 6.25
CA GLY A 101 -4.95 -17.75 5.42
C GLY A 101 -4.54 -16.41 6.07
N ARG A 102 -3.85 -16.44 7.20
CA ARG A 102 -3.37 -15.24 7.89
C ARG A 102 -1.94 -14.92 7.50
N LEU A 103 -1.61 -13.62 7.56
CA LEU A 103 -0.23 -13.17 7.36
C LEU A 103 0.66 -13.63 8.51
N HIS A 104 1.74 -14.33 8.16
CA HIS A 104 2.77 -14.74 9.10
C HIS A 104 4.07 -13.99 8.82
N SER A 105 4.59 -13.33 9.83
CA SER A 105 5.91 -12.69 9.74
C SER A 105 7.00 -13.77 9.69
N LYS A 106 7.85 -13.74 8.68
CA LYS A 106 9.00 -14.65 8.54
C LYS A 106 10.21 -14.24 9.40
N LYS A 107 10.16 -13.09 10.06
CA LYS A 107 11.28 -12.59 10.86
C LYS A 107 11.10 -12.95 12.33
N HIS A 108 12.17 -13.47 12.93
CA HIS A 108 12.28 -13.75 14.36
C HIS A 108 12.18 -12.52 15.29
N ASP A 109 12.21 -11.31 14.73
CA ASP A 109 12.02 -10.06 15.48
C ASP A 109 10.56 -9.67 15.56
N ASN A 110 9.88 -10.25 16.54
CA ASN A 110 8.45 -10.07 16.83
C ASN A 110 8.02 -8.63 17.17
N HIS A 111 8.93 -7.65 17.18
CA HIS A 111 8.61 -6.33 17.72
C HIS A 111 8.32 -5.23 16.69
N LEU A 112 8.73 -5.34 15.42
CA LEU A 112 8.58 -4.25 14.46
C LEU A 112 7.58 -4.50 13.32
N HIS A 113 7.33 -5.74 12.90
CA HIS A 113 6.54 -6.04 11.69
C HIS A 113 5.05 -6.36 11.91
N GLY A 114 4.65 -6.69 13.12
CA GLY A 114 3.23 -6.88 13.45
C GLY A 114 2.46 -5.58 13.67
N TYR A 115 3.15 -4.46 13.88
CA TYR A 115 2.52 -3.17 14.21
C TYR A 115 2.09 -2.38 12.98
N GLY A 116 2.79 -2.49 11.85
CA GLY A 116 2.49 -1.74 10.64
C GLY A 116 1.11 -2.03 10.09
N LEU A 117 0.78 -3.29 9.85
CA LEU A 117 -0.53 -3.69 9.36
C LEU A 117 -1.64 -3.52 10.40
N LYS A 118 -1.32 -3.66 11.69
CA LYS A 118 -2.26 -3.32 12.77
C LYS A 118 -2.61 -1.84 12.78
N SER A 119 -1.63 -0.96 12.52
CA SER A 119 -1.88 0.47 12.36
C SER A 119 -2.78 0.76 11.16
N VAL A 120 -2.51 0.15 10.00
CA VAL A 120 -3.35 0.27 8.81
C VAL A 120 -4.77 -0.24 9.07
N LYS A 121 -4.91 -1.40 9.73
CA LYS A 121 -6.22 -1.95 10.11
C LYS A 121 -7.00 -0.99 11.00
N ARG A 122 -6.35 -0.43 12.03
CA ARG A 122 -6.98 0.55 12.94
C ARG A 122 -7.46 1.79 12.19
N ILE A 123 -6.68 2.29 11.22
CA ILE A 123 -7.09 3.42 10.39
C ILE A 123 -8.26 3.01 9.49
N ALA A 124 -8.21 1.84 8.85
CA ALA A 124 -9.33 1.34 8.06
C ALA A 124 -10.62 1.28 8.90
N ASP A 125 -10.55 0.73 10.10
CA ASP A 125 -11.69 0.67 11.02
C ASP A 125 -12.23 2.06 11.40
N LYS A 126 -11.35 3.06 11.58
CA LYS A 126 -11.73 4.46 11.85
C LYS A 126 -12.59 5.06 10.73
N TYR A 127 -12.37 4.63 9.49
CA TYR A 127 -13.11 5.08 8.31
C TYR A 127 -14.12 4.03 7.80
N ASN A 128 -14.67 3.19 8.68
CA ASN A 128 -15.60 2.11 8.36
C ASN A 128 -15.17 1.25 7.17
N GLY A 129 -13.86 1.11 7.01
CA GLY A 129 -13.25 0.50 5.86
C GLY A 129 -12.89 -0.97 6.07
N LEU A 130 -12.25 -1.52 5.06
CA LEU A 130 -11.81 -2.90 5.03
C LEU A 130 -10.33 -2.99 4.67
N LEU A 131 -9.65 -4.01 5.20
CA LEU A 131 -8.33 -4.41 4.79
C LEU A 131 -8.38 -5.87 4.35
N ASN A 132 -8.04 -6.11 3.08
CA ASN A 132 -7.94 -7.45 2.50
C ASN A 132 -6.57 -7.66 1.87
N TYR A 133 -6.17 -8.92 1.76
CA TYR A 133 -4.94 -9.30 1.07
C TYR A 133 -5.11 -10.62 0.33
N ILE A 134 -4.42 -10.73 -0.80
CA ILE A 134 -4.47 -11.88 -1.69
C ILE A 134 -3.04 -12.20 -2.14
N TYR A 135 -2.71 -13.48 -2.22
CA TYR A 135 -1.50 -13.96 -2.87
C TYR A 135 -1.86 -14.76 -4.12
N SER A 136 -1.24 -14.42 -5.24
CA SER A 136 -1.34 -15.17 -6.49
C SER A 136 -0.05 -15.98 -6.69
N GLU A 137 -0.17 -17.29 -6.61
CA GLU A 137 0.96 -18.20 -6.84
C GLU A 137 1.41 -18.20 -8.30
N GLU A 138 0.47 -18.09 -9.24
CA GLU A 138 0.74 -17.99 -10.68
C GLU A 138 1.59 -16.77 -11.04
N LYS A 139 1.29 -15.62 -10.42
CA LYS A 139 1.99 -14.35 -10.69
C LYS A 139 3.14 -14.09 -9.73
N HIS A 140 3.30 -14.88 -8.68
CA HIS A 140 4.18 -14.57 -7.55
C HIS A 140 3.97 -13.13 -7.06
N GLU A 141 2.69 -12.77 -6.87
CA GLU A 141 2.25 -11.42 -6.48
C GLU A 141 1.49 -11.46 -5.17
N PHE A 142 1.86 -10.57 -4.26
CA PHE A 142 1.08 -10.28 -3.06
C PHE A 142 0.41 -8.91 -3.22
N ARG A 143 -0.88 -8.85 -2.92
CA ARG A 143 -1.69 -7.64 -3.03
C ARG A 143 -2.42 -7.36 -1.74
N ILE A 144 -2.30 -6.12 -1.26
CA ILE A 144 -3.11 -5.59 -0.16
C ILE A 144 -4.08 -4.55 -0.73
N VAL A 145 -5.32 -4.61 -0.30
CA VAL A 145 -6.34 -3.61 -0.61
C VAL A 145 -6.89 -3.04 0.68
N VAL A 146 -6.80 -1.73 0.83
CA VAL A 146 -7.42 -0.98 1.92
C VAL A 146 -8.53 -0.14 1.32
N MET A 147 -9.74 -0.32 1.79
CA MET A 147 -10.90 0.48 1.37
C MET A 147 -11.29 1.41 2.52
N LEU A 148 -11.41 2.69 2.24
CA LEU A 148 -11.78 3.70 3.22
C LEU A 148 -13.06 4.39 2.77
N GLU A 149 -14.07 4.45 3.65
CA GLU A 149 -15.30 5.18 3.37
C GLU A 149 -15.09 6.69 3.54
N HIS A 150 -15.75 7.46 2.69
CA HIS A 150 -15.78 8.92 2.84
C HIS A 150 -16.54 9.28 4.12
N PRO A 151 -16.08 10.27 4.90
CA PRO A 151 -16.85 10.81 6.02
C PRO A 151 -18.20 11.35 5.53
N GLN A 152 -19.25 11.06 6.28
CA GLN A 152 -20.57 11.62 6.03
C GLN A 152 -20.64 13.06 6.48
#